data_5c9dedf85737f390053df38fed9c561e
#
_entry.id   5c9dedf85737f390053df38fed9c561e
#
_cell.length_a   1.000
_cell.length_b   1.000
_cell.length_c   1.000
_cell.angle_alpha   90.00
_cell.angle_beta   90.00
_cell.angle_gamma   90.00
#
_symmetry.space_group_name_H-M   'P 1'
#
loop_
_entity.id
_entity.type
_entity.pdbx_description
1 polymer ?
#
loop_
_entity_poly.entity_id
_entity_poly.type
_entity_poly.pdbx_seq_one_letter_code
_entity_poly.pdbx_strand_id
1 'polypeptide(L)'
;MTQTPEPGEAVVVPQGHEVGRRVDAVLAAALGISRTKAAAWCAAGLVAERAAGTPGRARTVQKSAKVAAGTELLVDIPEEPNPLDVKVEIVEDLRILADDPDYVVVDKPVGVAAHPSPGWVGPTVVGGLAGAGYRISTSGAPERQGIVHRLDVGTSGIMVVAKSERAYTVLKDAFRDRTPEKTYHAVVQGLPDPLNGTIDAPIGRHPGHDWKFAVLEGGRDSITRYQTLEAFGRATLVEVKLETGRTHQIRVHFSALHHPCAGDLTYGADPRLAAELGLTRQWLHAHRLGFPHPLTGEWVDYESPYPQDLVYALGVLRGD
;
A
#
# COMPACT_ATOMS: atom_id res chain seq x y z
N MET A 1 -5.57 18.62 20.27
CA MET A 1 -6.69 17.88 19.63
C MET A 1 -7.24 18.79 18.56
N THR A 2 -6.79 18.67 17.32
CA THR A 2 -7.36 19.40 16.17
C THR A 2 -8.54 18.58 15.69
N GLN A 3 -9.76 19.05 16.00
CA GLN A 3 -10.97 18.46 15.43
C GLN A 3 -10.94 18.67 13.92
N THR A 4 -11.21 17.62 13.16
CA THR A 4 -11.49 17.73 11.71
C THR A 4 -12.66 18.69 11.52
N PRO A 5 -12.58 19.67 10.59
CA PRO A 5 -13.66 20.62 10.39
C PRO A 5 -14.93 19.88 9.95
N GLU A 6 -16.08 20.30 10.51
CA GLU A 6 -17.39 19.72 10.15
C GLU A 6 -17.72 20.01 8.67
N PRO A 7 -18.45 19.10 8.00
CA PRO A 7 -18.94 19.33 6.64
C PRO A 7 -19.80 20.59 6.54
N GLY A 8 -19.68 21.32 5.45
CA GLY A 8 -20.44 22.53 5.21
C GLY A 8 -19.59 23.69 4.70
N GLU A 9 -20.18 24.86 4.60
CA GLU A 9 -19.46 26.06 4.15
C GLU A 9 -18.60 26.65 5.27
N ALA A 10 -17.34 26.87 5.00
CA ALA A 10 -16.41 27.60 5.89
C ALA A 10 -15.81 28.81 5.17
N VAL A 11 -15.54 29.87 5.95
CA VAL A 11 -14.86 31.06 5.46
C VAL A 11 -13.53 31.19 6.20
N VAL A 12 -12.44 31.17 5.44
CA VAL A 12 -11.09 31.38 5.96
C VAL A 12 -10.64 32.80 5.57
N VAL A 13 -10.41 33.64 6.56
CA VAL A 13 -9.89 35.00 6.36
C VAL A 13 -8.39 34.98 6.65
N PRO A 14 -7.54 35.08 5.61
CA PRO A 14 -6.10 35.02 5.79
C PRO A 14 -5.57 36.17 6.66
N GLN A 15 -4.67 35.86 7.60
CA GLN A 15 -4.00 36.85 8.42
C GLN A 15 -2.89 37.55 7.64
N GLY A 16 -2.47 38.75 8.05
CA GLY A 16 -1.49 39.54 7.33
C GLY A 16 -0.18 38.82 6.99
N HIS A 17 0.29 37.92 7.89
CA HIS A 17 1.50 37.10 7.66
C HIS A 17 1.28 35.92 6.67
N GLU A 18 0.05 35.66 6.29
CA GLU A 18 -0.33 34.61 5.33
C GLU A 18 -0.49 35.13 3.91
N VAL A 19 -0.55 36.46 3.74
CA VAL A 19 -0.61 37.11 2.42
C VAL A 19 0.64 36.74 1.61
N GLY A 20 0.43 36.32 0.37
CA GLY A 20 1.50 35.83 -0.51
C GLY A 20 1.85 34.35 -0.33
N ARG A 21 1.32 33.67 0.70
CA ARG A 21 1.46 32.23 0.87
C ARG A 21 0.52 31.48 -0.06
N ARG A 22 0.81 30.23 -0.31
CA ARG A 22 -0.04 29.37 -1.16
C ARG A 22 -1.36 29.04 -0.45
N VAL A 23 -2.43 29.01 -1.25
CA VAL A 23 -3.78 28.67 -0.77
C VAL A 23 -3.80 27.33 -0.03
N ASP A 24 -3.17 26.29 -0.57
CA ASP A 24 -3.11 24.96 0.08
C ASP A 24 -2.44 24.99 1.47
N ALA A 25 -1.49 25.86 1.66
CA ALA A 25 -0.78 25.99 2.95
C ALA A 25 -1.59 26.81 3.98
N VAL A 26 -2.30 27.85 3.53
CA VAL A 26 -3.16 28.66 4.39
C VAL A 26 -4.36 27.85 4.86
N LEU A 27 -5.03 27.14 3.96
CA LEU A 27 -6.15 26.25 4.31
C LEU A 27 -5.75 25.14 5.27
N ALA A 28 -4.59 24.51 5.03
CA ALA A 28 -4.09 23.46 5.92
C ALA A 28 -3.89 23.94 7.34
N ALA A 29 -3.33 25.14 7.51
CA ALA A 29 -3.10 25.76 8.81
C ALA A 29 -4.41 26.20 9.49
N ALA A 30 -5.31 26.86 8.73
CA ALA A 30 -6.54 27.40 9.26
C ALA A 30 -7.56 26.32 9.68
N LEU A 31 -7.65 25.25 8.90
CA LEU A 31 -8.63 24.17 9.09
C LEU A 31 -8.07 22.93 9.80
N GLY A 32 -6.79 22.92 10.17
CA GLY A 32 -6.16 21.77 10.85
C GLY A 32 -6.07 20.50 9.99
N ILE A 33 -6.03 20.64 8.66
CA ILE A 33 -5.99 19.53 7.70
C ILE A 33 -4.60 19.39 7.06
N SER A 34 -4.34 18.24 6.39
CA SER A 34 -3.11 18.09 5.64
C SER A 34 -3.08 18.98 4.37
N ARG A 35 -1.88 19.42 3.94
CA ARG A 35 -1.73 20.17 2.69
C ARG A 35 -2.19 19.40 1.46
N THR A 36 -2.06 18.07 1.49
CA THR A 36 -2.53 17.17 0.42
C THR A 36 -4.05 17.23 0.32
N LYS A 37 -4.77 17.23 1.46
CA LYS A 37 -6.23 17.36 1.53
C LYS A 37 -6.67 18.73 1.02
N ALA A 38 -6.04 19.81 1.48
CA ALA A 38 -6.31 21.17 1.00
C ALA A 38 -6.09 21.31 -0.52
N ALA A 39 -5.01 20.70 -1.05
CA ALA A 39 -4.71 20.69 -2.48
C ALA A 39 -5.77 19.91 -3.29
N ALA A 40 -6.28 18.81 -2.76
CA ALA A 40 -7.36 18.04 -3.39
C ALA A 40 -8.67 18.85 -3.45
N TRP A 41 -9.03 19.56 -2.40
CA TRP A 41 -10.21 20.44 -2.38
C TRP A 41 -10.12 21.58 -3.41
N CYS A 42 -8.93 22.19 -3.56
CA CYS A 42 -8.72 23.17 -4.61
C CYS A 42 -8.88 22.55 -6.02
N ALA A 43 -8.36 21.34 -6.24
CA ALA A 43 -8.46 20.64 -7.52
C ALA A 43 -9.90 20.23 -7.84
N ALA A 44 -10.71 19.90 -6.83
CA ALA A 44 -12.13 19.58 -6.96
C ALA A 44 -13.03 20.83 -7.12
N GLY A 45 -12.46 22.06 -7.08
CA GLY A 45 -13.23 23.29 -7.22
C GLY A 45 -14.01 23.70 -5.97
N LEU A 46 -13.75 23.05 -4.83
CA LEU A 46 -14.42 23.29 -3.54
C LEU A 46 -13.89 24.53 -2.81
N VAL A 47 -12.90 25.21 -3.37
CA VAL A 47 -12.29 26.42 -2.81
C VAL A 47 -12.43 27.56 -3.79
N ALA A 48 -12.99 28.66 -3.31
CA ALA A 48 -13.12 29.90 -4.09
C ALA A 48 -12.61 31.09 -3.27
N GLU A 49 -12.16 32.15 -3.94
CA GLU A 49 -11.79 33.42 -3.32
C GLU A 49 -12.76 34.54 -3.71
N ARG A 50 -12.99 35.47 -2.79
CA ARG A 50 -13.69 36.75 -3.05
C ARG A 50 -13.08 37.87 -2.22
N ALA A 51 -13.44 39.12 -2.51
CA ALA A 51 -13.09 40.25 -1.67
C ALA A 51 -13.77 40.13 -0.30
N ALA A 52 -13.03 40.29 0.79
CA ALA A 52 -13.55 40.12 2.15
C ALA A 52 -14.70 41.14 2.45
N GLY A 53 -15.76 40.61 3.05
CA GLY A 53 -16.90 41.42 3.47
C GLY A 53 -17.83 41.90 2.36
N THR A 54 -17.64 41.48 1.09
CA THR A 54 -18.50 41.86 -0.03
C THR A 54 -19.28 40.65 -0.57
N PRO A 55 -20.63 40.70 -0.64
CA PRO A 55 -21.40 39.71 -1.36
C PRO A 55 -21.10 39.86 -2.86
N GLY A 56 -20.18 39.09 -3.39
CA GLY A 56 -19.73 39.17 -4.77
C GLY A 56 -19.47 37.82 -5.40
N ARG A 57 -19.14 37.83 -6.69
CA ARG A 57 -18.83 36.63 -7.46
C ARG A 57 -17.52 36.00 -6.96
N ALA A 58 -17.62 34.83 -6.32
CA ALA A 58 -16.45 34.06 -5.92
C ALA A 58 -15.82 33.38 -7.17
N ARG A 59 -14.49 33.25 -7.16
CA ARG A 59 -13.71 32.59 -8.23
C ARG A 59 -12.97 31.41 -7.65
N THR A 60 -13.11 30.22 -8.26
CA THR A 60 -12.34 29.03 -7.87
C THR A 60 -10.84 29.28 -7.95
N VAL A 61 -10.10 28.75 -6.99
CA VAL A 61 -8.65 28.97 -6.89
C VAL A 61 -7.86 27.68 -7.01
N GLN A 62 -6.71 27.80 -7.62
CA GLN A 62 -5.74 26.70 -7.75
C GLN A 62 -4.95 26.55 -6.44
N LYS A 63 -4.56 25.33 -6.09
CA LYS A 63 -3.75 25.01 -4.88
C LYS A 63 -2.47 25.85 -4.75
N SER A 64 -1.86 26.23 -5.88
CA SER A 64 -0.62 26.99 -5.94
C SER A 64 -0.83 28.49 -6.01
N ALA A 65 -2.07 28.96 -6.13
CA ALA A 65 -2.38 30.40 -6.10
C ALA A 65 -1.89 31.00 -4.77
N LYS A 66 -1.48 32.29 -4.84
CA LYS A 66 -1.06 33.03 -3.66
C LYS A 66 -2.24 33.83 -3.13
N VAL A 67 -2.44 33.78 -1.82
CA VAL A 67 -3.51 34.53 -1.17
C VAL A 67 -3.22 36.02 -1.26
N ALA A 68 -4.20 36.82 -1.68
CA ALA A 68 -4.10 38.27 -1.76
C ALA A 68 -4.58 38.96 -0.47
N ALA A 69 -4.09 40.16 -0.21
CA ALA A 69 -4.59 40.98 0.92
C ALA A 69 -6.05 41.37 0.66
N GLY A 70 -6.87 41.34 1.71
CA GLY A 70 -8.28 41.72 1.66
C GLY A 70 -9.18 40.73 0.94
N THR A 71 -8.71 39.47 0.75
CA THR A 71 -9.55 38.37 0.24
C THR A 71 -9.94 37.40 1.35
N GLU A 72 -11.02 36.68 1.16
CA GLU A 72 -11.43 35.53 1.97
C GLU A 72 -11.58 34.31 1.06
N LEU A 73 -11.27 33.15 1.64
CA LEU A 73 -11.41 31.84 0.97
C LEU A 73 -12.70 31.19 1.46
N LEU A 74 -13.58 30.94 0.53
CA LEU A 74 -14.80 30.14 0.75
C LEU A 74 -14.46 28.68 0.50
N VAL A 75 -14.72 27.85 1.45
CA VAL A 75 -14.43 26.42 1.38
C VAL A 75 -15.74 25.67 1.55
N ASP A 76 -16.11 24.95 0.52
CA ASP A 76 -17.16 23.94 0.62
C ASP A 76 -16.52 22.66 1.16
N ILE A 77 -16.66 22.44 2.48
CA ILE A 77 -16.08 21.27 3.15
C ILE A 77 -16.96 20.09 2.82
N PRO A 78 -16.49 19.13 1.97
CA PRO A 78 -17.29 17.99 1.61
C PRO A 78 -17.56 17.14 2.86
N GLU A 79 -18.73 16.50 2.88
CA GLU A 79 -18.92 15.36 3.78
C GLU A 79 -17.73 14.43 3.58
N GLU A 80 -17.03 14.10 4.66
CA GLU A 80 -16.04 13.03 4.56
C GLU A 80 -16.84 11.80 4.14
N PRO A 81 -16.37 11.08 3.08
CA PRO A 81 -16.97 9.79 2.77
C PRO A 81 -17.02 9.04 4.10
N ASN A 82 -18.25 8.67 4.49
CA ASN A 82 -18.48 7.88 5.68
C ASN A 82 -17.42 6.77 5.67
N PRO A 83 -16.66 6.49 6.77
CA PRO A 83 -15.79 5.33 6.82
C PRO A 83 -16.50 4.03 6.40
N LEU A 84 -17.81 4.08 6.26
CA LEU A 84 -18.69 3.03 5.74
C LEU A 84 -18.85 3.04 4.19
N ASP A 85 -18.28 3.98 3.45
CA ASP A 85 -18.24 3.95 1.97
C ASP A 85 -17.17 3.01 1.40
N VAL A 86 -16.42 2.35 2.26
CA VAL A 86 -15.69 1.14 1.89
C VAL A 86 -16.76 0.10 1.50
N LYS A 87 -16.78 -0.28 0.24
CA LYS A 87 -17.67 -1.35 -0.22
C LYS A 87 -17.47 -2.55 0.69
N VAL A 88 -18.47 -2.83 1.51
CA VAL A 88 -18.48 -3.98 2.42
C VAL A 88 -18.45 -5.24 1.57
N GLU A 89 -17.46 -6.09 1.77
CA GLU A 89 -17.27 -7.31 1.01
C GLU A 89 -17.10 -8.49 1.96
N ILE A 90 -17.67 -9.63 1.60
CA ILE A 90 -17.40 -10.87 2.33
C ILE A 90 -16.17 -11.50 1.67
N VAL A 91 -15.10 -11.63 2.43
CA VAL A 91 -13.87 -12.33 2.03
C VAL A 91 -13.69 -13.51 2.98
N GLU A 92 -14.26 -14.66 2.60
CA GLU A 92 -14.35 -15.84 3.47
C GLU A 92 -12.99 -16.32 4.00
N ASP A 93 -11.95 -16.23 3.17
CA ASP A 93 -10.60 -16.72 3.50
C ASP A 93 -9.69 -15.63 4.12
N LEU A 94 -10.21 -14.45 4.44
CA LEU A 94 -9.43 -13.42 5.12
C LEU A 94 -9.32 -13.75 6.61
N ARG A 95 -8.20 -14.36 6.99
CA ARG A 95 -7.96 -14.75 8.38
C ARG A 95 -7.36 -13.61 9.17
N ILE A 96 -7.84 -13.42 10.39
CA ILE A 96 -7.26 -12.50 11.36
C ILE A 96 -6.21 -13.29 12.17
N LEU A 97 -4.95 -12.85 12.10
CA LEU A 97 -3.84 -13.44 12.85
C LEU A 97 -3.66 -12.79 14.21
N ALA A 98 -3.93 -11.48 14.28
CA ALA A 98 -3.93 -10.74 15.53
C ALA A 98 -4.92 -9.57 15.45
N ASP A 99 -5.58 -9.31 16.57
CA ASP A 99 -6.52 -8.20 16.74
C ASP A 99 -6.12 -7.38 17.97
N ASP A 100 -5.47 -6.27 17.73
CA ASP A 100 -5.03 -5.30 18.74
C ASP A 100 -5.95 -4.07 18.71
N PRO A 101 -6.11 -3.30 19.79
CA PRO A 101 -6.85 -2.05 19.77
C PRO A 101 -6.41 -1.06 18.69
N ASP A 102 -5.13 -1.03 18.35
CA ASP A 102 -4.52 -0.08 17.44
C ASP A 102 -4.32 -0.59 16.02
N TYR A 103 -4.20 -1.91 15.81
CA TYR A 103 -4.01 -2.51 14.49
C TYR A 103 -4.64 -3.89 14.40
N VAL A 104 -4.78 -4.40 13.20
CA VAL A 104 -5.15 -5.78 12.90
C VAL A 104 -4.11 -6.38 11.96
N VAL A 105 -3.70 -7.62 12.23
CA VAL A 105 -2.84 -8.40 11.35
C VAL A 105 -3.67 -9.45 10.66
N VAL A 106 -3.60 -9.46 9.33
CA VAL A 106 -4.37 -10.37 8.50
C VAL A 106 -3.46 -11.30 7.70
N ASP A 107 -3.93 -12.50 7.44
CA ASP A 107 -3.40 -13.38 6.41
C ASP A 107 -4.24 -13.16 5.14
N LYS A 108 -3.67 -12.39 4.21
CA LYS A 108 -4.35 -12.01 2.97
C LYS A 108 -4.39 -13.20 2.01
N PRO A 109 -5.56 -13.67 1.60
CA PRO A 109 -5.64 -14.71 0.59
C PRO A 109 -5.24 -14.19 -0.80
N VAL A 110 -4.98 -15.12 -1.72
CA VAL A 110 -4.79 -14.81 -3.15
C VAL A 110 -6.10 -14.28 -3.74
N GLY A 111 -6.00 -13.44 -4.79
CA GLY A 111 -7.18 -12.86 -5.46
C GLY A 111 -7.77 -11.64 -4.75
N VAL A 112 -7.23 -11.23 -3.61
CA VAL A 112 -7.68 -10.07 -2.83
C VAL A 112 -6.65 -8.95 -2.93
N ALA A 113 -7.08 -7.74 -3.31
CA ALA A 113 -6.22 -6.56 -3.29
C ALA A 113 -6.08 -6.00 -1.86
N ALA A 114 -5.01 -5.28 -1.57
CA ALA A 114 -4.87 -4.62 -0.27
C ALA A 114 -5.96 -3.54 -0.06
N HIS A 115 -6.28 -2.79 -1.12
CA HIS A 115 -7.23 -1.68 -1.13
C HIS A 115 -7.82 -1.50 -2.54
N PRO A 116 -8.94 -0.78 -2.70
CA PRO A 116 -9.46 -0.40 -4.01
C PRO A 116 -8.40 0.31 -4.86
N SER A 117 -8.37 0.04 -6.15
CA SER A 117 -7.46 0.70 -7.10
C SER A 117 -8.09 0.74 -8.50
N PRO A 118 -7.74 1.74 -9.33
CA PRO A 118 -8.29 1.85 -10.68
C PRO A 118 -8.11 0.56 -11.48
N GLY A 119 -9.22 0.07 -12.08
CA GLY A 119 -9.24 -1.17 -12.85
C GLY A 119 -9.38 -2.47 -12.04
N TRP A 120 -9.38 -2.40 -10.71
CA TRP A 120 -9.68 -3.55 -9.85
C TRP A 120 -11.16 -3.57 -9.47
N VAL A 121 -11.83 -4.71 -9.71
CA VAL A 121 -13.25 -4.93 -9.40
C VAL A 121 -13.48 -6.08 -8.41
N GLY A 122 -12.41 -6.77 -8.00
CA GLY A 122 -12.46 -7.87 -7.03
C GLY A 122 -12.42 -7.41 -5.57
N PRO A 123 -12.43 -8.36 -4.62
CA PRO A 123 -12.43 -8.07 -3.20
C PRO A 123 -11.12 -7.39 -2.74
N THR A 124 -11.24 -6.71 -1.59
CA THR A 124 -10.13 -5.99 -0.97
C THR A 124 -10.01 -6.34 0.51
N VAL A 125 -8.80 -6.22 1.09
CA VAL A 125 -8.59 -6.39 2.53
C VAL A 125 -9.41 -5.37 3.32
N VAL A 126 -9.44 -4.12 2.85
CA VAL A 126 -10.23 -3.05 3.47
C VAL A 126 -11.73 -3.40 3.47
N GLY A 127 -12.26 -3.85 2.33
CA GLY A 127 -13.65 -4.29 2.19
C GLY A 127 -13.98 -5.51 3.04
N GLY A 128 -13.07 -6.49 3.09
CA GLY A 128 -13.21 -7.69 3.91
C GLY A 128 -13.20 -7.38 5.41
N LEU A 129 -12.30 -6.51 5.87
CA LEU A 129 -12.28 -6.05 7.26
C LEU A 129 -13.55 -5.29 7.64
N ALA A 130 -14.05 -4.42 6.76
CA ALA A 130 -15.33 -3.73 6.97
C ALA A 130 -16.50 -4.73 7.04
N GLY A 131 -16.49 -5.77 6.17
CA GLY A 131 -17.49 -6.84 6.18
C GLY A 131 -17.45 -7.69 7.46
N ALA A 132 -16.28 -7.84 8.05
CA ALA A 132 -16.08 -8.51 9.35
C ALA A 132 -16.34 -7.58 10.55
N GLY A 133 -16.80 -6.35 10.34
CA GLY A 133 -17.14 -5.40 11.41
C GLY A 133 -15.95 -4.63 11.99
N TYR A 134 -14.76 -4.72 11.39
CA TYR A 134 -13.59 -3.97 11.84
C TYR A 134 -13.69 -2.50 11.44
N ARG A 135 -13.38 -1.63 12.40
CA ARG A 135 -13.11 -0.22 12.12
C ARG A 135 -11.63 -0.05 11.89
N ILE A 136 -11.28 0.56 10.77
CA ILE A 136 -9.89 0.89 10.42
C ILE A 136 -9.70 2.41 10.47
N SER A 137 -8.44 2.84 10.59
CA SER A 137 -8.08 4.27 10.54
C SER A 137 -8.59 4.91 9.25
N THR A 138 -9.13 6.10 9.34
CA THR A 138 -9.56 6.90 8.20
C THR A 138 -8.41 7.70 7.57
N SER A 139 -7.22 7.65 8.18
CA SER A 139 -6.02 8.29 7.63
C SER A 139 -5.54 7.59 6.36
N GLY A 140 -5.04 8.41 5.45
CA GLY A 140 -4.58 7.98 4.14
C GLY A 140 -5.40 8.63 3.02
N ALA A 141 -5.15 8.21 1.78
CA ALA A 141 -6.05 8.54 0.68
C ALA A 141 -7.37 7.76 0.86
N PRO A 142 -8.51 8.27 0.43
CA PRO A 142 -9.82 7.65 0.66
C PRO A 142 -9.86 6.16 0.30
N GLU A 143 -9.19 5.78 -0.79
CA GLU A 143 -9.12 4.38 -1.25
C GLU A 143 -8.11 3.52 -0.47
N ARG A 144 -7.30 4.10 0.44
CA ARG A 144 -6.21 3.44 1.18
C ARG A 144 -6.25 3.68 2.68
N GLN A 145 -7.42 3.95 3.21
CA GLN A 145 -7.59 4.17 4.64
C GLN A 145 -7.03 3.01 5.46
N GLY A 146 -6.25 3.31 6.49
CA GLY A 146 -5.60 2.32 7.35
C GLY A 146 -4.46 1.51 6.73
N ILE A 147 -4.24 1.59 5.42
CA ILE A 147 -3.24 0.80 4.69
C ILE A 147 -1.86 1.49 4.74
N VAL A 148 -0.91 0.85 5.39
CA VAL A 148 0.46 1.34 5.57
C VAL A 148 1.46 0.63 4.63
N HIS A 149 1.14 -0.57 4.16
CA HIS A 149 1.87 -1.31 3.13
C HIS A 149 0.91 -2.18 2.31
N ARG A 150 1.43 -2.86 1.30
CA ARG A 150 0.59 -3.68 0.42
C ARG A 150 1.27 -4.96 -0.05
N LEU A 151 0.47 -5.95 -0.37
CA LEU A 151 0.83 -7.13 -1.17
C LEU A 151 0.14 -7.07 -2.53
N ASP A 152 0.74 -7.69 -3.54
CA ASP A 152 0.09 -7.87 -4.85
C ASP A 152 -1.14 -8.79 -4.73
N VAL A 153 -2.08 -8.68 -5.66
CA VAL A 153 -3.29 -9.52 -5.68
C VAL A 153 -2.97 -11.01 -5.68
N GLY A 154 -1.97 -11.43 -6.47
CA GLY A 154 -1.53 -12.83 -6.55
C GLY A 154 -0.56 -13.26 -5.43
N THR A 155 -0.20 -12.37 -4.50
CA THR A 155 0.65 -12.69 -3.35
C THR A 155 -0.22 -12.89 -2.12
N SER A 156 -0.09 -14.03 -1.47
CA SER A 156 -0.74 -14.34 -0.20
C SER A 156 0.13 -13.97 0.99
N GLY A 157 -0.44 -13.96 2.20
CA GLY A 157 0.30 -13.85 3.45
C GLY A 157 0.04 -12.58 4.23
N ILE A 158 0.95 -12.27 5.10
CA ILE A 158 0.76 -11.38 6.24
C ILE A 158 0.73 -9.90 5.86
N MET A 159 -0.27 -9.19 6.36
CA MET A 159 -0.40 -7.73 6.28
C MET A 159 -0.86 -7.15 7.61
N VAL A 160 -0.34 -5.96 7.97
CA VAL A 160 -0.87 -5.14 9.05
C VAL A 160 -1.71 -4.00 8.51
N VAL A 161 -2.85 -3.74 9.15
CA VAL A 161 -3.76 -2.62 8.85
C VAL A 161 -3.99 -1.83 10.13
N ALA A 162 -3.84 -0.51 10.06
CA ALA A 162 -4.05 0.36 11.22
C ALA A 162 -5.54 0.53 11.52
N LYS A 163 -5.92 0.39 12.79
CA LYS A 163 -7.28 0.63 13.31
C LYS A 163 -7.41 2.05 13.87
N SER A 164 -6.35 2.59 14.49
CA SER A 164 -6.32 3.95 15.02
C SER A 164 -5.48 4.90 14.17
N GLU A 165 -5.81 6.19 14.23
CA GLU A 165 -5.07 7.27 13.53
C GLU A 165 -3.61 7.36 14.01
N ARG A 166 -3.40 7.09 15.29
CA ARG A 166 -2.07 7.00 15.88
C ARG A 166 -1.27 5.86 15.29
N ALA A 167 -1.85 4.65 15.26
CA ALA A 167 -1.19 3.48 14.68
C ALA A 167 -0.88 3.69 13.20
N TYR A 168 -1.79 4.31 12.44
CA TYR A 168 -1.53 4.66 11.05
C TYR A 168 -0.28 5.52 10.91
N THR A 169 -0.17 6.59 11.71
CA THR A 169 0.97 7.50 11.63
C THR A 169 2.27 6.80 11.97
N VAL A 170 2.32 6.08 13.10
CA VAL A 170 3.53 5.38 13.58
C VAL A 170 3.95 4.28 12.62
N LEU A 171 3.02 3.43 12.19
CA LEU A 171 3.32 2.35 11.26
C LEU A 171 3.75 2.90 9.89
N LYS A 172 3.08 3.92 9.37
CA LYS A 172 3.46 4.56 8.10
C LYS A 172 4.88 5.11 8.14
N ASP A 173 5.26 5.76 9.25
CA ASP A 173 6.61 6.27 9.43
C ASP A 173 7.61 5.11 9.54
N ALA A 174 7.30 4.05 10.31
CA ALA A 174 8.12 2.86 10.40
C ALA A 174 8.36 2.22 9.01
N PHE A 175 7.31 2.05 8.20
CA PHE A 175 7.44 1.51 6.83
C PHE A 175 8.23 2.44 5.89
N ARG A 176 8.10 3.76 6.03
CA ARG A 176 8.91 4.74 5.29
C ARG A 176 10.39 4.62 5.67
N ASP A 177 10.66 4.49 6.97
CA ASP A 177 12.00 4.43 7.54
C ASP A 177 12.60 3.01 7.47
N ARG A 178 11.85 2.05 6.88
CA ARG A 178 12.24 0.66 6.62
C ARG A 178 12.54 -0.14 7.89
N THR A 179 11.93 0.21 9.02
CA THR A 179 12.07 -0.49 10.30
C THR A 179 11.42 -1.88 10.29
N PRO A 180 10.21 -2.11 9.70
CA PRO A 180 9.60 -3.43 9.73
C PRO A 180 10.40 -4.48 8.96
N GLU A 181 10.58 -5.64 9.57
CA GLU A 181 11.17 -6.82 8.95
C GLU A 181 10.11 -7.58 8.18
N LYS A 182 10.36 -7.76 6.89
CA LYS A 182 9.44 -8.44 5.94
C LYS A 182 10.16 -9.64 5.35
N THR A 183 9.75 -10.83 5.73
CA THR A 183 10.26 -12.07 5.18
C THR A 183 9.23 -12.71 4.26
N TYR A 184 9.62 -12.95 3.03
CA TYR A 184 8.82 -13.66 2.05
C TYR A 184 9.47 -15.00 1.75
N HIS A 185 8.65 -15.97 1.41
CA HIS A 185 9.13 -17.19 0.77
C HIS A 185 8.67 -17.21 -0.69
N ALA A 186 9.58 -17.60 -1.57
CA ALA A 186 9.31 -17.75 -3.00
C ALA A 186 9.88 -19.06 -3.51
N VAL A 187 9.17 -19.72 -4.40
CA VAL A 187 9.76 -20.78 -5.25
C VAL A 187 10.13 -20.15 -6.57
N VAL A 188 11.42 -20.15 -6.88
CA VAL A 188 11.97 -19.62 -8.13
C VAL A 188 12.42 -20.74 -9.04
N GLN A 189 12.38 -20.54 -10.36
CA GLN A 189 12.79 -21.54 -11.33
C GLN A 189 14.31 -21.71 -11.39
N GLY A 190 14.78 -22.94 -11.52
CA GLY A 190 16.20 -23.26 -11.53
C GLY A 190 16.86 -23.12 -10.16
N LEU A 191 18.16 -22.94 -10.17
CA LEU A 191 19.00 -22.76 -8.98
C LEU A 191 19.75 -21.43 -9.11
N PRO A 192 19.44 -20.41 -8.30
CA PRO A 192 20.16 -19.15 -8.32
C PRO A 192 21.65 -19.33 -8.00
N ASP A 193 22.51 -18.64 -8.72
CA ASP A 193 23.95 -18.59 -8.48
C ASP A 193 24.38 -17.11 -8.33
N PRO A 194 24.86 -16.68 -7.15
CA PRO A 194 25.11 -17.49 -5.94
C PRO A 194 23.82 -17.94 -5.23
N LEU A 195 23.92 -19.00 -4.41
CA LEU A 195 22.80 -19.53 -3.62
C LEU A 195 22.17 -18.53 -2.66
N ASN A 196 22.96 -17.56 -2.21
CA ASN A 196 22.54 -16.46 -1.34
C ASN A 196 23.07 -15.17 -1.91
N GLY A 197 22.28 -14.12 -1.95
CA GLY A 197 22.72 -12.89 -2.58
C GLY A 197 21.88 -11.67 -2.27
N THR A 198 22.33 -10.56 -2.83
CA THR A 198 21.61 -9.29 -2.82
C THR A 198 21.42 -8.83 -4.25
N ILE A 199 20.17 -8.59 -4.64
CA ILE A 199 19.83 -7.99 -5.92
C ILE A 199 19.61 -6.49 -5.64
N ASP A 200 20.57 -5.68 -6.07
CA ASP A 200 20.49 -4.22 -6.00
C ASP A 200 20.35 -3.68 -7.42
N ALA A 201 19.10 -3.49 -7.82
CA ALA A 201 18.78 -3.10 -9.19
C ALA A 201 17.52 -2.22 -9.22
N PRO A 202 17.58 -1.02 -9.84
CA PRO A 202 16.47 -0.07 -9.81
C PRO A 202 15.30 -0.57 -10.65
N ILE A 203 14.06 -0.37 -10.13
CA ILE A 203 12.83 -0.82 -10.76
C ILE A 203 12.02 0.38 -11.27
N GLY A 204 11.60 0.30 -12.53
CA GLY A 204 10.73 1.26 -13.18
C GLY A 204 9.57 0.60 -13.94
N ARG A 205 8.66 1.41 -14.51
CA ARG A 205 7.62 0.89 -15.40
C ARG A 205 8.26 0.33 -16.67
N HIS A 206 7.76 -0.81 -17.12
CA HIS A 206 8.24 -1.44 -18.35
C HIS A 206 7.93 -0.52 -19.57
N PRO A 207 8.90 -0.22 -20.44
CA PRO A 207 8.69 0.76 -21.53
C PRO A 207 7.64 0.35 -22.57
N GLY A 208 7.35 -0.94 -22.70
CA GLY A 208 6.38 -1.47 -23.65
C GLY A 208 5.05 -1.94 -23.03
N HIS A 209 4.88 -1.89 -21.71
CA HIS A 209 3.68 -2.39 -21.03
C HIS A 209 3.40 -1.62 -19.75
N ASP A 210 2.38 -0.77 -19.76
CA ASP A 210 2.02 0.13 -18.63
C ASP A 210 1.70 -0.61 -17.31
N TRP A 211 1.32 -1.87 -17.38
CA TRP A 211 0.96 -2.70 -16.22
C TRP A 211 2.14 -3.53 -15.67
N LYS A 212 3.28 -3.60 -16.40
CA LYS A 212 4.50 -4.29 -16.00
C LYS A 212 5.55 -3.37 -15.40
N PHE A 213 6.46 -3.97 -14.64
CA PHE A 213 7.67 -3.32 -14.12
C PHE A 213 8.89 -4.09 -14.62
N ALA A 214 10.03 -3.42 -14.66
CA ALA A 214 11.30 -4.01 -15.09
C ALA A 214 12.47 -3.37 -14.33
N VAL A 215 13.60 -4.06 -14.30
CA VAL A 215 14.88 -3.42 -13.92
C VAL A 215 15.26 -2.45 -15.02
N LEU A 216 15.40 -1.18 -14.67
CA LEU A 216 15.67 -0.08 -15.62
C LEU A 216 16.59 0.95 -14.99
N GLU A 217 17.55 1.43 -15.75
CA GLU A 217 18.33 2.64 -15.41
C GLU A 217 17.38 3.84 -15.20
N GLY A 218 17.58 4.60 -14.12
CA GLY A 218 16.68 5.69 -13.73
C GLY A 218 15.39 5.24 -13.02
N GLY A 219 15.21 3.95 -12.79
CA GLY A 219 14.18 3.41 -11.92
C GLY A 219 14.37 3.81 -10.47
N ARG A 220 13.47 3.35 -9.60
CA ARG A 220 13.58 3.57 -8.14
C ARG A 220 14.49 2.54 -7.52
N ASP A 221 15.39 2.95 -6.64
CA ASP A 221 16.26 2.05 -5.87
C ASP A 221 15.47 0.91 -5.26
N SER A 222 15.96 -0.30 -5.49
CA SER A 222 15.26 -1.52 -5.07
C SER A 222 16.29 -2.57 -4.66
N ILE A 223 16.21 -3.01 -3.39
CA ILE A 223 17.15 -3.97 -2.81
C ILE A 223 16.38 -5.16 -2.27
N THR A 224 16.74 -6.35 -2.75
CA THR A 224 16.17 -7.65 -2.39
C THR A 224 17.30 -8.57 -1.95
N ARG A 225 17.27 -9.03 -0.69
CA ARG A 225 18.19 -10.07 -0.20
C ARG A 225 17.50 -11.42 -0.29
N TYR A 226 18.22 -12.46 -0.67
CA TYR A 226 17.69 -13.81 -0.69
C TYR A 226 18.68 -14.85 -0.17
N GLN A 227 18.11 -15.92 0.34
CA GLN A 227 18.84 -17.10 0.80
C GLN A 227 18.10 -18.35 0.33
N THR A 228 18.83 -19.30 -0.25
CA THR A 228 18.30 -20.62 -0.60
C THR A 228 17.96 -21.39 0.66
N LEU A 229 16.72 -21.89 0.72
CA LEU A 229 16.26 -22.79 1.79
C LEU A 229 16.31 -24.25 1.33
N GLU A 230 15.81 -24.55 0.12
CA GLU A 230 15.72 -25.91 -0.41
C GLU A 230 15.79 -25.91 -1.95
N ALA A 231 16.59 -26.80 -2.54
CA ALA A 231 16.75 -26.91 -3.98
C ALA A 231 16.16 -28.22 -4.49
N PHE A 232 15.33 -28.14 -5.55
CA PHE A 232 14.59 -29.28 -6.14
C PHE A 232 15.07 -29.62 -7.56
N GLY A 233 16.27 -29.18 -7.94
CA GLY A 233 16.83 -29.34 -9.27
C GLY A 233 16.29 -28.34 -10.30
N ARG A 234 14.99 -28.36 -10.57
CA ARG A 234 14.32 -27.46 -11.53
C ARG A 234 13.69 -26.20 -10.92
N ALA A 235 13.61 -26.13 -9.61
CA ALA A 235 13.14 -24.98 -8.85
C ALA A 235 13.83 -24.93 -7.50
N THR A 236 13.77 -23.78 -6.84
CA THR A 236 14.42 -23.52 -5.56
C THR A 236 13.48 -22.72 -4.66
N LEU A 237 13.30 -23.18 -3.42
CA LEU A 237 12.65 -22.40 -2.37
C LEU A 237 13.67 -21.43 -1.79
N VAL A 238 13.36 -20.16 -1.79
CA VAL A 238 14.19 -19.09 -1.24
C VAL A 238 13.45 -18.29 -0.19
N GLU A 239 14.15 -17.92 0.88
CA GLU A 239 13.75 -16.85 1.78
C GLU A 239 14.19 -15.52 1.16
N VAL A 240 13.29 -14.52 1.21
CA VAL A 240 13.54 -13.19 0.64
C VAL A 240 13.26 -12.12 1.69
N LYS A 241 14.24 -11.27 1.93
CA LYS A 241 14.12 -10.09 2.80
C LYS A 241 14.15 -8.81 1.97
N LEU A 242 13.15 -7.96 2.16
CA LEU A 242 13.00 -6.71 1.41
C LEU A 242 13.48 -5.52 2.23
N GLU A 243 14.51 -4.81 1.75
CA GLU A 243 14.87 -3.49 2.27
C GLU A 243 13.96 -2.39 1.69
N THR A 244 13.54 -2.55 0.45
CA THR A 244 12.59 -1.67 -0.24
C THR A 244 11.30 -2.43 -0.56
N GLY A 245 10.22 -1.73 -0.89
CA GLY A 245 8.93 -2.34 -1.24
C GLY A 245 8.33 -1.73 -2.51
N ARG A 246 8.94 -2.01 -3.69
CA ARG A 246 8.40 -1.55 -4.97
C ARG A 246 7.36 -2.54 -5.50
N THR A 247 6.48 -2.06 -6.35
CA THR A 247 5.48 -2.92 -7.01
C THR A 247 6.18 -4.06 -7.73
N HIS A 248 5.73 -5.28 -7.50
CA HIS A 248 6.26 -6.52 -8.08
C HIS A 248 7.77 -6.77 -7.83
N GLN A 249 8.39 -6.15 -6.84
CA GLN A 249 9.85 -6.11 -6.69
C GLN A 249 10.51 -7.50 -6.73
N ILE A 250 10.05 -8.45 -5.91
CA ILE A 250 10.61 -9.82 -5.88
C ILE A 250 10.47 -10.47 -7.26
N ARG A 251 9.31 -10.38 -7.87
CA ARG A 251 8.97 -10.96 -9.16
C ARG A 251 9.85 -10.41 -10.28
N VAL A 252 10.05 -9.08 -10.30
CA VAL A 252 10.90 -8.37 -11.28
C VAL A 252 12.37 -8.76 -11.08
N HIS A 253 12.87 -8.75 -9.86
CA HIS A 253 14.25 -9.05 -9.55
C HIS A 253 14.63 -10.48 -9.94
N PHE A 254 13.85 -11.47 -9.54
CA PHE A 254 14.13 -12.85 -9.91
C PHE A 254 13.93 -13.13 -11.40
N SER A 255 12.98 -12.45 -12.06
CA SER A 255 12.88 -12.51 -13.52
C SER A 255 14.11 -11.94 -14.22
N ALA A 256 14.67 -10.84 -13.72
CA ALA A 256 15.89 -10.23 -14.26
C ALA A 256 17.13 -11.14 -14.09
N LEU A 257 17.15 -11.99 -13.06
CA LEU A 257 18.16 -13.01 -12.86
C LEU A 257 17.91 -14.30 -13.68
N HIS A 258 16.87 -14.34 -14.51
CA HIS A 258 16.42 -15.53 -15.25
C HIS A 258 15.91 -16.68 -14.35
N HIS A 259 15.52 -16.36 -13.12
CA HIS A 259 14.92 -17.28 -12.15
C HIS A 259 13.53 -16.80 -11.72
N PRO A 260 12.55 -16.63 -12.64
CA PRO A 260 11.24 -16.11 -12.29
C PRO A 260 10.56 -16.97 -11.21
N CYS A 261 9.69 -16.36 -10.41
CA CYS A 261 8.87 -17.12 -9.46
C CYS A 261 8.04 -18.15 -10.20
N ALA A 262 8.03 -19.39 -9.74
CA ALA A 262 7.22 -20.46 -10.35
C ALA A 262 5.74 -20.03 -10.40
N GLY A 263 5.09 -20.25 -11.54
CA GLY A 263 3.71 -19.82 -11.77
C GLY A 263 3.53 -18.35 -12.20
N ASP A 264 4.58 -17.53 -12.20
CA ASP A 264 4.51 -16.12 -12.61
C ASP A 264 4.63 -15.96 -14.15
N LEU A 265 3.58 -16.30 -14.86
CA LEU A 265 3.55 -16.18 -16.33
C LEU A 265 3.74 -14.74 -16.81
N THR A 266 3.40 -13.76 -15.98
CA THR A 266 3.62 -12.33 -16.26
C THR A 266 5.10 -12.01 -16.40
N TYR A 267 5.93 -12.63 -15.60
CA TYR A 267 7.37 -12.39 -15.53
C TYR A 267 8.23 -13.53 -16.09
N GLY A 268 7.64 -14.39 -16.93
CA GLY A 268 8.38 -15.33 -17.77
C GLY A 268 8.59 -16.72 -17.17
N ALA A 269 7.78 -17.10 -16.17
CA ALA A 269 7.80 -18.49 -15.69
C ALA A 269 7.37 -19.49 -16.78
N ASP A 270 7.96 -20.68 -16.74
CA ASP A 270 7.59 -21.79 -17.62
C ASP A 270 6.14 -22.25 -17.33
N PRO A 271 5.22 -22.15 -18.31
CA PRO A 271 3.85 -22.58 -18.12
C PRO A 271 3.70 -24.10 -17.90
N ARG A 272 4.66 -24.91 -18.38
CA ARG A 272 4.65 -26.35 -18.15
C ARG A 272 4.93 -26.68 -16.70
N LEU A 273 5.96 -26.05 -16.11
CA LEU A 273 6.26 -26.20 -14.70
C LEU A 273 5.11 -25.66 -13.84
N ALA A 274 4.52 -24.50 -14.20
CA ALA A 274 3.37 -23.96 -13.51
C ALA A 274 2.19 -24.97 -13.47
N ALA A 275 1.85 -25.56 -14.63
CA ALA A 275 0.78 -26.54 -14.73
C ALA A 275 1.06 -27.80 -13.91
N GLU A 276 2.29 -28.31 -13.94
CA GLU A 276 2.72 -29.48 -13.17
C GLU A 276 2.61 -29.25 -11.66
N LEU A 277 2.95 -28.04 -11.20
CA LEU A 277 2.85 -27.64 -9.81
C LEU A 277 1.43 -27.19 -9.40
N GLY A 278 0.45 -27.24 -10.31
CA GLY A 278 -0.92 -26.78 -10.06
C GLY A 278 -1.03 -25.28 -9.78
N LEU A 279 -0.07 -24.47 -10.25
CA LEU A 279 0.00 -23.05 -9.96
C LEU A 279 -0.73 -22.22 -11.03
N THR A 280 -1.64 -21.37 -10.60
CA THR A 280 -2.31 -20.34 -11.42
C THR A 280 -1.80 -18.92 -11.12
N ARG A 281 -0.85 -18.81 -10.21
CA ARG A 281 -0.23 -17.57 -9.73
C ARG A 281 1.24 -17.79 -9.37
N GLN A 282 1.98 -16.71 -9.12
CA GLN A 282 3.32 -16.80 -8.58
C GLN A 282 3.35 -17.55 -7.23
N TRP A 283 4.27 -18.49 -7.06
CA TRP A 283 4.59 -19.06 -5.76
C TRP A 283 5.38 -18.03 -4.95
N LEU A 284 4.65 -17.11 -4.31
CA LEU A 284 5.17 -16.03 -3.49
C LEU A 284 4.23 -15.79 -2.31
N HIS A 285 4.79 -15.78 -1.12
CA HIS A 285 4.06 -15.66 0.14
C HIS A 285 4.79 -14.74 1.12
N ALA A 286 4.08 -13.75 1.66
CA ALA A 286 4.57 -12.92 2.76
C ALA A 286 4.47 -13.73 4.06
N HIS A 287 5.58 -14.41 4.42
CA HIS A 287 5.59 -15.42 5.45
C HIS A 287 5.67 -14.84 6.86
N ARG A 288 6.50 -13.81 7.08
CA ARG A 288 6.72 -13.21 8.40
C ARG A 288 6.77 -11.69 8.32
N LEU A 289 6.19 -11.04 9.34
CA LEU A 289 6.20 -9.59 9.48
C LEU A 289 6.49 -9.22 10.94
N GLY A 290 7.61 -8.55 11.18
CA GLY A 290 7.96 -7.98 12.46
C GLY A 290 7.98 -6.45 12.40
N PHE A 291 7.48 -5.78 13.44
CA PHE A 291 7.48 -4.31 13.53
C PHE A 291 7.38 -3.84 14.99
N PRO A 292 7.79 -2.59 15.30
CA PRO A 292 7.55 -2.01 16.62
C PRO A 292 6.06 -1.76 16.84
N HIS A 293 5.52 -2.22 17.98
CA HIS A 293 4.15 -1.97 18.36
C HIS A 293 3.86 -0.46 18.42
N PRO A 294 2.81 0.06 17.77
CA PRO A 294 2.60 1.50 17.60
C PRO A 294 2.36 2.28 18.89
N LEU A 295 1.95 1.60 19.96
CA LEU A 295 1.73 2.23 21.27
C LEU A 295 2.92 2.04 22.22
N THR A 296 3.41 0.80 22.37
CA THR A 296 4.43 0.46 23.38
C THR A 296 5.86 0.56 22.86
N GLY A 297 6.06 0.49 21.53
CA GLY A 297 7.37 0.41 20.90
C GLY A 297 8.04 -0.96 21.01
N GLU A 298 7.44 -1.92 21.71
CA GLU A 298 7.95 -3.28 21.82
C GLU A 298 7.88 -3.98 20.45
N TRP A 299 8.86 -4.83 20.18
CA TRP A 299 8.87 -5.60 18.94
C TRP A 299 7.79 -6.67 18.95
N VAL A 300 6.95 -6.69 17.92
CA VAL A 300 5.95 -7.75 17.69
C VAL A 300 6.25 -8.45 16.38
N ASP A 301 5.93 -9.74 16.32
CA ASP A 301 6.28 -10.60 15.19
C ASP A 301 5.15 -11.60 14.94
N TYR A 302 4.82 -11.76 13.65
CA TYR A 302 3.73 -12.63 13.22
C TYR A 302 4.16 -13.48 12.03
N GLU A 303 3.65 -14.70 11.96
CA GLU A 303 3.89 -15.64 10.86
C GLU A 303 2.56 -16.06 10.23
N SER A 304 2.59 -16.31 8.92
CA SER A 304 1.48 -16.86 8.15
C SER A 304 1.89 -18.20 7.55
N PRO A 305 1.08 -19.26 7.71
CA PRO A 305 1.33 -20.56 7.10
C PRO A 305 1.05 -20.50 5.59
N TYR A 306 1.70 -21.38 4.82
CA TYR A 306 1.42 -21.46 3.40
C TYR A 306 -0.02 -21.87 3.13
N PRO A 307 -0.70 -21.24 2.17
CA PRO A 307 -1.99 -21.70 1.67
C PRO A 307 -1.85 -23.00 0.88
N GLN A 308 -2.95 -23.72 0.74
CA GLN A 308 -3.00 -25.07 0.21
C GLN A 308 -2.36 -25.23 -1.18
N ASP A 309 -2.55 -24.27 -2.08
CA ASP A 309 -1.95 -24.29 -3.43
C ASP A 309 -0.41 -24.27 -3.37
N LEU A 310 0.16 -23.52 -2.44
CA LEU A 310 1.61 -23.46 -2.24
C LEU A 310 2.15 -24.70 -1.52
N VAL A 311 1.40 -25.25 -0.58
CA VAL A 311 1.75 -26.52 0.09
C VAL A 311 1.77 -27.66 -0.95
N TYR A 312 0.72 -27.74 -1.77
CA TYR A 312 0.64 -28.75 -2.83
C TYR A 312 1.83 -28.67 -3.79
N ALA A 313 2.14 -27.46 -4.29
CA ALA A 313 3.27 -27.27 -5.20
C ALA A 313 4.62 -27.68 -4.59
N LEU A 314 4.83 -27.42 -3.28
CA LEU A 314 6.03 -27.89 -2.57
C LEU A 314 6.06 -29.40 -2.45
N GLY A 315 4.94 -30.06 -2.14
CA GLY A 315 4.83 -31.51 -2.10
C GLY A 315 5.24 -32.14 -3.44
N VAL A 316 4.69 -31.63 -4.56
CA VAL A 316 5.08 -32.09 -5.91
C VAL A 316 6.59 -31.91 -6.16
N LEU A 317 7.19 -30.81 -5.71
CA LEU A 317 8.64 -30.59 -5.89
C LEU A 317 9.49 -31.52 -5.02
N ARG A 318 8.99 -31.93 -3.86
CA ARG A 318 9.64 -32.89 -2.95
C ARG A 318 9.47 -34.35 -3.37
N GLY A 319 8.48 -34.61 -4.23
CA GLY A 319 8.13 -35.96 -4.68
C GLY A 319 7.20 -36.70 -3.71
N ASP A 320 6.41 -35.91 -2.96
CA ASP A 320 5.41 -36.41 -2.00
C ASP A 320 4.10 -36.83 -2.69
#